data_e3665837a6a42a9b9c31b700fc2b94cf
#
_entry.id   e3665837a6a42a9b9c31b700fc2b94cf
#
_cell.length_a   1.000
_cell.length_b   1.000
_cell.length_c   1.000
_cell.angle_alpha   90.00
_cell.angle_beta   90.00
_cell.angle_gamma   90.00
#
_symmetry.space_group_name_H-M   'P 1'
#
loop_
_entity.id
_entity.type
_entity.pdbx_description
1 polymer ?
#
loop_
_entity_poly.entity_id
_entity_poly.type
_entity_poly.pdbx_seq_one_letter_code
_entity_poly.pdbx_strand_id
1 'polypeptide(L)'
;MARRNLRAGSGDRRGAARLAGAVVLLQLSLWALGAHHVSAEDEFDILAIGLGAAALLGAVVWLVYIALEPMMRRHWPGMLISWTRLIAGNWKDPLVGRDLLVGASAGALIGIVMGPIRRYIPSWLGEPPAIPRGFTDPSSVRVGIAWLIQALAISIWWVLALVMFLVIVRRVVRLQWIAGIVVALIFAANYLGVPPLHVTLPVVAATTGFLVFIAIRFGLLAALVAHTCDRWLESFVMTPDPSAWYFYQGAIAVGLVLAIAFWGLRTNQAGREVSSGGLG
;
A
#
# COMPACT_ATOMS: atom_id res chain seq x y z
N MET A 1 1.07 2.07 -24.42
CA MET A 1 0.81 3.40 -23.84
C MET A 1 2.10 4.07 -23.40
N ALA A 2 2.94 3.45 -22.56
CA ALA A 2 4.21 4.03 -22.07
C ALA A 2 5.11 4.56 -23.21
N ARG A 3 5.35 3.77 -24.27
CA ARG A 3 6.17 4.19 -25.43
C ARG A 3 5.62 5.45 -26.12
N ARG A 4 4.29 5.59 -26.23
CA ARG A 4 3.64 6.77 -26.83
C ARG A 4 3.84 8.01 -25.94
N ASN A 5 3.67 7.86 -24.62
CA ASN A 5 3.82 8.95 -23.66
C ASN A 5 5.30 9.41 -23.59
N LEU A 6 6.25 8.46 -23.66
CA LEU A 6 7.67 8.75 -23.71
C LEU A 6 8.06 9.56 -24.96
N ARG A 7 7.53 9.20 -26.14
CA ARG A 7 7.76 9.92 -27.39
C ARG A 7 7.12 11.32 -27.39
N ALA A 8 5.95 11.44 -26.75
CA ALA A 8 5.23 12.72 -26.65
C ALA A 8 5.78 13.65 -25.53
N GLY A 9 6.77 13.21 -24.74
CA GLY A 9 7.32 13.98 -23.63
C GLY A 9 6.32 14.23 -22.48
N SER A 10 5.16 13.53 -22.47
CA SER A 10 4.02 13.82 -21.60
C SER A 10 4.03 13.11 -20.24
N GLY A 11 5.02 12.24 -19.95
CA GLY A 11 5.13 11.49 -18.69
C GLY A 11 6.15 12.08 -17.72
N ASP A 12 5.85 12.04 -16.42
CA ASP A 12 6.78 12.42 -15.35
C ASP A 12 7.89 11.36 -15.18
N ARG A 13 8.94 11.48 -16.01
CA ARG A 13 10.08 10.56 -15.97
C ARG A 13 10.85 10.61 -14.64
N ARG A 14 10.93 11.78 -14.01
CA ARG A 14 11.66 11.97 -12.75
C ARG A 14 10.92 11.31 -11.59
N GLY A 15 9.60 11.52 -11.51
CA GLY A 15 8.76 10.85 -10.52
C GLY A 15 8.76 9.33 -10.71
N ALA A 16 8.63 8.85 -11.95
CA ALA A 16 8.73 7.44 -12.29
C ALA A 16 10.06 6.81 -11.84
N ALA A 17 11.20 7.49 -12.10
CA ALA A 17 12.51 7.01 -11.71
C ALA A 17 12.71 6.99 -10.19
N ARG A 18 12.19 8.00 -9.47
CA ARG A 18 12.23 8.03 -8.00
C ARG A 18 11.41 6.90 -7.39
N LEU A 19 10.20 6.67 -7.91
CA LEU A 19 9.35 5.58 -7.44
C LEU A 19 9.98 4.21 -7.72
N ALA A 20 10.49 4.01 -8.93
CA ALA A 20 11.19 2.78 -9.31
C ALA A 20 12.42 2.54 -8.42
N GLY A 21 13.23 3.57 -8.19
CA GLY A 21 14.37 3.50 -7.28
C GLY A 21 13.98 3.14 -5.85
N ALA A 22 12.88 3.72 -5.34
CA ALA A 22 12.34 3.35 -4.02
C ALA A 22 11.93 1.88 -3.97
N VAL A 23 11.26 1.37 -5.01
CA VAL A 23 10.88 -0.05 -5.10
C VAL A 23 12.10 -0.96 -5.17
N VAL A 24 13.13 -0.60 -5.94
CA VAL A 24 14.40 -1.33 -5.98
C VAL A 24 15.04 -1.39 -4.60
N LEU A 25 15.12 -0.26 -3.89
CA LEU A 25 15.66 -0.21 -2.53
C LEU A 25 14.85 -1.07 -1.55
N LEU A 26 13.51 -1.03 -1.60
CA LEU A 26 12.66 -1.89 -0.80
C LEU A 26 12.93 -3.38 -1.08
N GLN A 27 13.05 -3.77 -2.35
CA GLN A 27 13.32 -5.16 -2.74
C GLN A 27 14.71 -5.63 -2.30
N LEU A 28 15.73 -4.79 -2.42
CA LEU A 28 17.07 -5.10 -1.91
C LEU A 28 17.09 -5.21 -0.39
N SER A 29 16.34 -4.36 0.31
CA SER A 29 16.17 -4.47 1.77
C SER A 29 15.46 -5.77 2.16
N LEU A 30 14.45 -6.18 1.40
CA LEU A 30 13.77 -7.46 1.60
C LEU A 30 14.69 -8.63 1.36
N TRP A 31 15.51 -8.59 0.31
CA TRP A 31 16.51 -9.61 0.05
C TRP A 31 17.51 -9.69 1.21
N ALA A 32 18.08 -8.56 1.64
CA ALA A 32 19.06 -8.53 2.72
C ALA A 32 18.51 -9.02 4.08
N LEU A 33 17.23 -8.74 4.35
CA LEU A 33 16.58 -9.15 5.60
C LEU A 33 15.93 -10.54 5.54
N GLY A 34 15.52 -11.00 4.37
CA GLY A 34 14.74 -12.23 4.21
C GLY A 34 15.51 -13.43 3.69
N ALA A 35 16.64 -13.23 3.01
CA ALA A 35 17.42 -14.32 2.46
C ALA A 35 18.15 -15.11 3.57
N HIS A 36 18.25 -16.41 3.37
CA HIS A 36 19.12 -17.27 4.17
C HIS A 36 20.55 -17.17 3.61
N HIS A 37 21.30 -16.21 4.13
CA HIS A 37 22.68 -15.98 3.73
C HIS A 37 23.57 -17.13 4.21
N VAL A 38 24.27 -17.77 3.29
CA VAL A 38 25.25 -18.84 3.54
C VAL A 38 26.61 -18.41 2.99
N SER A 39 27.69 -18.66 3.73
CA SER A 39 29.03 -18.32 3.26
C SER A 39 29.54 -19.38 2.28
N ALA A 40 28.97 -19.38 1.06
CA ALA A 40 29.30 -20.33 0.00
C ALA A 40 29.18 -19.63 -1.38
N GLU A 41 29.64 -20.31 -2.43
CA GLU A 41 29.54 -19.81 -3.81
C GLU A 41 28.10 -19.49 -4.23
N ASP A 42 27.13 -20.20 -3.67
CA ASP A 42 25.68 -19.99 -3.90
C ASP A 42 25.18 -18.60 -3.49
N GLU A 43 25.92 -17.85 -2.64
CA GLU A 43 25.55 -16.48 -2.25
C GLU A 43 25.55 -15.53 -3.46
N PHE A 44 26.43 -15.74 -4.43
CA PHE A 44 26.44 -14.96 -5.68
C PHE A 44 25.16 -15.17 -6.50
N ASP A 45 24.68 -16.41 -6.57
CA ASP A 45 23.45 -16.73 -7.28
C ASP A 45 22.23 -16.12 -6.59
N ILE A 46 22.17 -16.21 -5.26
CA ILE A 46 21.12 -15.58 -4.45
C ILE A 46 21.12 -14.05 -4.63
N LEU A 47 22.32 -13.43 -4.63
CA LEU A 47 22.47 -11.99 -4.90
C LEU A 47 22.03 -11.62 -6.32
N ALA A 48 22.45 -12.39 -7.32
CA ALA A 48 22.09 -12.14 -8.72
C ALA A 48 20.58 -12.24 -8.94
N ILE A 49 19.91 -13.24 -8.33
CA ILE A 49 18.45 -13.38 -8.35
C ILE A 49 17.79 -12.20 -7.65
N GLY A 50 18.27 -11.79 -6.49
CA GLY A 50 17.75 -10.64 -5.72
C GLY A 50 17.85 -9.32 -6.50
N LEU A 51 19.01 -9.05 -7.11
CA LEU A 51 19.23 -7.88 -7.96
C LEU A 51 18.35 -7.92 -9.21
N GLY A 52 18.26 -9.08 -9.87
CA GLY A 52 17.40 -9.27 -11.04
C GLY A 52 15.92 -9.02 -10.74
N ALA A 53 15.43 -9.57 -9.64
CA ALA A 53 14.05 -9.36 -9.18
C ALA A 53 13.78 -7.88 -8.84
N ALA A 54 14.69 -7.22 -8.10
CA ALA A 54 14.58 -5.81 -7.76
C ALA A 54 14.57 -4.92 -9.02
N ALA A 55 15.48 -5.17 -9.96
CA ALA A 55 15.55 -4.43 -11.23
C ALA A 55 14.29 -4.64 -12.08
N LEU A 56 13.79 -5.87 -12.20
CA LEU A 56 12.57 -6.20 -12.93
C LEU A 56 11.36 -5.47 -12.34
N LEU A 57 11.16 -5.54 -11.02
CA LEU A 57 10.04 -4.88 -10.34
C LEU A 57 10.12 -3.36 -10.46
N GLY A 58 11.32 -2.79 -10.30
CA GLY A 58 11.54 -1.37 -10.53
C GLY A 58 11.20 -0.94 -11.95
N ALA A 59 11.63 -1.70 -12.96
CA ALA A 59 11.33 -1.45 -14.37
C ALA A 59 9.82 -1.53 -14.65
N VAL A 60 9.14 -2.54 -14.11
CA VAL A 60 7.68 -2.69 -14.27
C VAL A 60 6.93 -1.53 -13.63
N VAL A 61 7.28 -1.14 -12.40
CA VAL A 61 6.67 0.02 -11.72
C VAL A 61 6.91 1.31 -12.51
N TRP A 62 8.12 1.52 -13.03
CA TRP A 62 8.45 2.65 -13.89
C TRP A 62 7.56 2.70 -15.14
N LEU A 63 7.41 1.57 -15.85
CA LEU A 63 6.58 1.46 -17.05
C LEU A 63 5.10 1.72 -16.73
N VAL A 64 4.59 1.11 -15.65
CA VAL A 64 3.20 1.28 -15.21
C VAL A 64 2.93 2.73 -14.86
N TYR A 65 3.81 3.36 -14.07
CA TYR A 65 3.64 4.76 -13.67
C TYR A 65 3.63 5.71 -14.87
N ILE A 66 4.58 5.58 -15.81
CA ILE A 66 4.60 6.41 -17.04
C ILE A 66 3.36 6.17 -17.91
N ALA A 67 2.81 4.95 -17.92
CA ALA A 67 1.59 4.67 -18.66
C ALA A 67 0.35 5.30 -18.00
N LEU A 68 0.28 5.29 -16.66
CA LEU A 68 -0.86 5.71 -15.87
C LEU A 68 -0.95 7.23 -15.68
N GLU A 69 0.18 7.87 -15.38
CA GLU A 69 0.25 9.25 -14.93
C GLU A 69 -0.48 10.23 -15.89
N PRO A 70 -0.29 10.21 -17.22
CA PRO A 70 -1.00 11.12 -18.11
C PRO A 70 -2.51 10.84 -18.17
N MET A 71 -2.92 9.60 -17.93
CA MET A 71 -4.34 9.23 -17.90
C MET A 71 -5.02 9.70 -16.62
N MET A 72 -4.32 9.56 -15.49
CA MET A 72 -4.78 10.06 -14.20
C MET A 72 -4.91 11.59 -14.21
N ARG A 73 -3.92 12.31 -14.75
CA ARG A 73 -3.99 13.78 -14.91
C ARG A 73 -5.19 14.25 -15.72
N ARG A 74 -5.62 13.47 -16.72
CA ARG A 74 -6.78 13.80 -17.55
C ARG A 74 -8.12 13.54 -16.85
N HIS A 75 -8.25 12.45 -16.10
CA HIS A 75 -9.54 12.01 -15.54
C HIS A 75 -9.71 12.38 -14.06
N TRP A 76 -8.61 12.41 -13.30
CA TRP A 76 -8.60 12.72 -11.87
C TRP A 76 -7.35 13.52 -11.49
N PRO A 77 -7.24 14.79 -11.91
CA PRO A 77 -6.05 15.60 -11.65
C PRO A 77 -5.75 15.73 -10.14
N GLY A 78 -6.80 15.80 -9.30
CA GLY A 78 -6.66 15.86 -7.84
C GLY A 78 -6.05 14.63 -7.21
N MET A 79 -6.13 13.45 -7.83
CA MET A 79 -5.65 12.19 -7.28
C MET A 79 -4.12 12.13 -7.13
N LEU A 80 -3.39 12.89 -7.95
CA LEU A 80 -1.91 12.86 -7.99
C LEU A 80 -1.26 14.02 -7.24
N ILE A 81 -1.99 15.02 -6.73
CA ILE A 81 -1.40 16.25 -6.21
C ILE A 81 -0.46 15.97 -5.03
N SER A 82 -0.95 15.36 -3.97
CA SER A 82 -0.16 15.02 -2.78
C SER A 82 0.92 13.98 -3.09
N TRP A 83 0.61 13.01 -3.96
CA TRP A 83 1.56 12.02 -4.42
C TRP A 83 2.78 12.64 -5.12
N THR A 84 2.55 13.54 -6.08
CA THR A 84 3.64 14.21 -6.80
C THR A 84 4.46 15.12 -5.90
N ARG A 85 3.82 15.79 -4.92
CA ARG A 85 4.52 16.58 -3.90
C ARG A 85 5.40 15.72 -3.01
N LEU A 86 4.90 14.57 -2.54
CA LEU A 86 5.68 13.62 -1.75
C LEU A 86 6.92 13.13 -2.52
N ILE A 87 6.73 12.66 -3.77
CA ILE A 87 7.85 12.19 -4.61
C ILE A 87 8.84 13.32 -4.93
N ALA A 88 8.38 14.56 -5.03
CA ALA A 88 9.23 15.72 -5.22
C ALA A 88 10.07 16.09 -3.98
N GLY A 89 9.79 15.47 -2.81
CA GLY A 89 10.46 15.72 -1.54
C GLY A 89 9.77 16.76 -0.65
N ASN A 90 8.55 17.20 -0.99
CA ASN A 90 7.79 18.17 -0.22
C ASN A 90 6.98 17.48 0.91
N TRP A 91 7.67 16.88 1.85
CA TRP A 91 7.10 16.05 2.94
C TRP A 91 6.29 16.86 3.96
N LYS A 92 6.58 18.17 4.05
CA LYS A 92 5.92 19.11 4.99
C LYS A 92 4.72 19.83 4.35
N ASP A 93 4.29 19.40 3.16
CA ASP A 93 3.13 20.00 2.50
C ASP A 93 1.83 19.62 3.23
N PRO A 94 0.92 20.58 3.52
CA PRO A 94 -0.33 20.31 4.24
C PRO A 94 -1.25 19.30 3.57
N LEU A 95 -1.26 19.23 2.22
CA LEU A 95 -2.04 18.22 1.50
C LEU A 95 -1.45 16.83 1.65
N VAL A 96 -0.10 16.72 1.68
CA VAL A 96 0.57 15.45 2.01
C VAL A 96 0.20 15.03 3.43
N GLY A 97 0.26 15.95 4.41
CA GLY A 97 -0.13 15.70 5.80
C GLY A 97 -1.58 15.23 5.93
N ARG A 98 -2.52 15.89 5.24
CA ARG A 98 -3.92 15.47 5.21
C ARG A 98 -4.08 14.05 4.68
N ASP A 99 -3.45 13.72 3.57
CA ASP A 99 -3.62 12.43 2.92
C ASP A 99 -2.93 11.30 3.70
N LEU A 100 -1.83 11.58 4.39
CA LEU A 100 -1.22 10.66 5.36
C LEU A 100 -2.16 10.36 6.53
N LEU A 101 -2.77 11.41 7.11
CA LEU A 101 -3.72 11.25 8.23
C LEU A 101 -4.96 10.48 7.81
N VAL A 102 -5.57 10.83 6.67
CA VAL A 102 -6.74 10.13 6.13
C VAL A 102 -6.40 8.68 5.82
N GLY A 103 -5.25 8.45 5.18
CA GLY A 103 -4.81 7.10 4.85
C GLY A 103 -4.58 6.24 6.09
N ALA A 104 -3.85 6.75 7.10
CA ALA A 104 -3.61 6.02 8.34
C ALA A 104 -4.91 5.71 9.08
N SER A 105 -5.84 6.68 9.18
CA SER A 105 -7.15 6.48 9.81
C SER A 105 -8.01 5.46 9.05
N ALA A 106 -8.02 5.52 7.72
CA ALA A 106 -8.76 4.57 6.88
C ALA A 106 -8.18 3.15 6.98
N GLY A 107 -6.85 3.01 6.95
CA GLY A 107 -6.18 1.71 7.12
C GLY A 107 -6.41 1.11 8.50
N ALA A 108 -6.35 1.93 9.56
CA ALA A 108 -6.69 1.49 10.90
C ALA A 108 -8.15 1.04 11.01
N LEU A 109 -9.09 1.77 10.40
CA LEU A 109 -10.50 1.40 10.36
C LEU A 109 -10.70 0.05 9.65
N ILE A 110 -10.07 -0.17 8.50
CA ILE A 110 -10.11 -1.45 7.79
C ILE A 110 -9.56 -2.56 8.70
N GLY A 111 -8.37 -2.37 9.27
CA GLY A 111 -7.73 -3.36 10.15
C GLY A 111 -8.57 -3.73 11.37
N ILE A 112 -9.19 -2.72 12.02
CA ILE A 112 -10.05 -2.93 13.21
C ILE A 112 -11.37 -3.64 12.84
N VAL A 113 -11.99 -3.30 11.72
CA VAL A 113 -13.29 -3.87 11.32
C VAL A 113 -13.13 -5.18 10.57
N MET A 114 -12.31 -5.20 9.53
CA MET A 114 -12.18 -6.36 8.64
C MET A 114 -11.19 -7.42 9.17
N GLY A 115 -10.22 -7.01 10.01
CA GLY A 115 -9.27 -7.94 10.62
C GLY A 115 -9.95 -9.02 11.45
N PRO A 116 -10.80 -8.68 12.44
CA PRO A 116 -11.58 -9.65 13.21
C PRO A 116 -12.50 -10.49 12.33
N ILE A 117 -13.17 -9.88 11.34
CA ILE A 117 -14.06 -10.62 10.41
C ILE A 117 -13.27 -11.69 9.67
N ARG A 118 -12.11 -11.35 9.09
CA ARG A 118 -11.25 -12.30 8.39
C ARG A 118 -10.72 -13.42 9.28
N ARG A 119 -10.48 -13.13 10.57
CA ARG A 119 -9.81 -14.06 11.49
C ARG A 119 -10.77 -14.97 12.22
N TYR A 120 -11.89 -14.42 12.72
CA TYR A 120 -12.77 -15.14 13.64
C TYR A 120 -14.03 -15.73 12.98
N ILE A 121 -14.60 -15.10 11.94
CA ILE A 121 -15.79 -15.65 11.29
C ILE A 121 -15.54 -17.04 10.71
N PRO A 122 -14.40 -17.37 10.06
CA PRO A 122 -14.15 -18.73 9.62
C PRO A 122 -14.23 -19.76 10.74
N SER A 123 -13.67 -19.46 11.93
CA SER A 123 -13.71 -20.40 13.07
C SER A 123 -15.12 -20.61 13.62
N TRP A 124 -16.00 -19.60 13.55
CA TRP A 124 -17.41 -19.77 13.93
C TRP A 124 -18.20 -20.65 12.95
N LEU A 125 -17.69 -20.80 11.74
CA LEU A 125 -18.27 -21.64 10.69
C LEU A 125 -17.62 -23.03 10.62
N GLY A 126 -16.76 -23.37 11.61
CA GLY A 126 -16.10 -24.67 11.69
C GLY A 126 -14.81 -24.78 10.86
N GLU A 127 -14.36 -23.69 10.26
CA GLU A 127 -13.07 -23.64 9.52
C GLU A 127 -11.91 -23.27 10.46
N PRO A 128 -10.69 -23.69 10.17
CA PRO A 128 -9.52 -23.32 10.98
C PRO A 128 -9.30 -21.80 10.95
N PRO A 129 -8.89 -21.18 12.10
CA PRO A 129 -8.63 -19.76 12.15
C PRO A 129 -7.49 -19.37 11.21
N ALA A 130 -7.63 -18.25 10.50
CA ALA A 130 -6.60 -17.75 9.62
C ALA A 130 -5.36 -17.29 10.42
N ILE A 131 -4.20 -17.85 10.11
CA ILE A 131 -2.93 -17.45 10.71
C ILE A 131 -2.44 -16.15 10.06
N PRO A 132 -2.01 -15.13 10.84
CA PRO A 132 -1.41 -13.93 10.27
C PRO A 132 -0.17 -14.25 9.44
N ARG A 133 -0.02 -13.59 8.31
CA ARG A 133 1.07 -13.89 7.35
C ARG A 133 2.47 -13.60 7.91
N GLY A 134 2.60 -12.65 8.83
CA GLY A 134 3.87 -12.34 9.50
C GLY A 134 4.27 -13.30 10.61
N PHE A 135 3.43 -14.32 10.91
CA PHE A 135 3.64 -15.25 12.01
C PHE A 135 4.52 -16.48 11.65
N THR A 136 5.13 -16.50 10.47
CA THR A 136 5.94 -17.64 10.01
C THR A 136 7.24 -17.83 10.82
N ASP A 137 7.80 -16.76 11.36
CA ASP A 137 8.91 -16.78 12.33
C ASP A 137 8.76 -15.60 13.30
N PRO A 138 7.90 -15.75 14.30
CA PRO A 138 7.61 -14.68 15.24
C PRO A 138 8.74 -14.37 16.23
N SER A 139 9.75 -15.23 16.33
CA SER A 139 10.91 -15.04 17.22
C SER A 139 11.94 -14.04 16.64
N SER A 140 11.92 -13.81 15.33
CA SER A 140 12.91 -13.00 14.62
C SER A 140 12.44 -11.58 14.35
N VAL A 141 13.04 -10.59 15.01
CA VAL A 141 12.84 -9.16 14.72
C VAL A 141 13.16 -8.83 13.25
N ARG A 142 14.20 -9.47 12.70
CA ARG A 142 14.62 -9.32 11.30
C ARG A 142 13.48 -9.68 10.34
N VAL A 143 12.83 -10.80 10.56
CA VAL A 143 11.70 -11.27 9.76
C VAL A 143 10.50 -10.33 9.93
N GLY A 144 10.23 -9.86 11.14
CA GLY A 144 9.17 -8.86 11.40
C GLY A 144 9.37 -7.57 10.60
N ILE A 145 10.59 -7.02 10.57
CA ILE A 145 10.94 -5.85 9.77
C ILE A 145 10.79 -6.14 8.27
N ALA A 146 11.25 -7.31 7.81
CA ALA A 146 11.06 -7.71 6.41
C ALA A 146 9.58 -7.73 6.02
N TRP A 147 8.68 -8.22 6.87
CA TRP A 147 7.23 -8.20 6.63
C TRP A 147 6.64 -6.79 6.56
N LEU A 148 7.11 -5.84 7.37
CA LEU A 148 6.69 -4.44 7.29
C LEU A 148 7.11 -3.81 5.96
N ILE A 149 8.33 -4.07 5.50
CA ILE A 149 8.84 -3.60 4.20
C ILE A 149 8.09 -4.27 3.05
N GLN A 150 7.85 -5.57 3.14
CA GLN A 150 7.08 -6.34 2.17
C GLN A 150 5.66 -5.78 2.00
N ALA A 151 4.99 -5.46 3.10
CA ALA A 151 3.66 -4.88 3.08
C ALA A 151 3.63 -3.54 2.33
N LEU A 152 4.64 -2.68 2.55
CA LEU A 152 4.78 -1.41 1.82
C LEU A 152 5.03 -1.65 0.32
N ALA A 153 5.95 -2.56 -0.02
CA ALA A 153 6.25 -2.88 -1.43
C ALA A 153 5.03 -3.44 -2.17
N ILE A 154 4.30 -4.37 -1.54
CA ILE A 154 3.03 -4.91 -2.07
C ILE A 154 1.99 -3.80 -2.22
N SER A 155 1.90 -2.88 -1.26
CA SER A 155 0.92 -1.79 -1.30
C SER A 155 1.16 -0.85 -2.47
N ILE A 156 2.40 -0.51 -2.78
CA ILE A 156 2.74 0.29 -3.97
C ILE A 156 2.23 -0.39 -5.23
N TRP A 157 2.55 -1.66 -5.40
CA TRP A 157 2.13 -2.44 -6.55
C TRP A 157 0.61 -2.58 -6.65
N TRP A 158 -0.02 -2.93 -5.54
CA TRP A 158 -1.45 -3.19 -5.47
C TRP A 158 -2.30 -1.95 -5.76
N VAL A 159 -1.91 -0.79 -5.18
CA VAL A 159 -2.64 0.47 -5.39
C VAL A 159 -2.42 1.02 -6.81
N LEU A 160 -1.22 0.86 -7.40
CA LEU A 160 -1.00 1.20 -8.81
C LEU A 160 -1.85 0.31 -9.72
N ALA A 161 -1.92 -0.99 -9.45
CA ALA A 161 -2.78 -1.91 -10.21
C ALA A 161 -4.27 -1.53 -10.06
N LEU A 162 -4.73 -1.25 -8.82
CA LEU A 162 -6.10 -0.82 -8.54
C LEU A 162 -6.48 0.41 -9.37
N VAL A 163 -5.63 1.44 -9.36
CA VAL A 163 -5.88 2.66 -10.14
C VAL A 163 -5.80 2.39 -11.64
N MET A 164 -4.91 1.52 -12.08
CA MET A 164 -4.83 1.10 -13.49
C MET A 164 -6.15 0.46 -13.95
N PHE A 165 -6.67 -0.50 -13.20
CA PHE A 165 -7.96 -1.13 -13.50
C PHE A 165 -9.10 -0.11 -13.43
N LEU A 166 -9.10 0.79 -12.46
CA LEU A 166 -10.10 1.84 -12.34
C LEU A 166 -10.12 2.76 -13.59
N VAL A 167 -8.95 3.16 -14.10
CA VAL A 167 -8.83 3.95 -15.33
C VAL A 167 -9.31 3.19 -16.55
N ILE A 168 -8.99 1.89 -16.66
CA ILE A 168 -9.40 1.04 -17.78
C ILE A 168 -10.92 0.85 -17.76
N VAL A 169 -11.48 0.42 -16.63
CA VAL A 169 -12.92 0.16 -16.49
C VAL A 169 -13.73 1.43 -16.71
N ARG A 170 -13.28 2.58 -16.19
CA ARG A 170 -13.96 3.85 -16.40
C ARG A 170 -14.06 4.28 -17.86
N ARG A 171 -13.17 3.84 -18.73
CA ARG A 171 -13.26 4.12 -20.16
C ARG A 171 -14.43 3.40 -20.83
N VAL A 172 -14.80 2.23 -20.28
CA VAL A 172 -15.91 1.40 -20.78
C VAL A 172 -17.19 1.79 -20.06
N VAL A 173 -17.11 1.85 -18.72
CA VAL A 173 -18.25 2.17 -17.85
C VAL A 173 -18.16 3.65 -17.47
N ARG A 174 -19.01 4.47 -18.04
CA ARG A 174 -18.98 5.93 -17.85
C ARG A 174 -19.31 6.40 -16.43
N LEU A 175 -19.97 5.57 -15.63
CA LEU A 175 -20.35 5.85 -14.25
C LEU A 175 -19.23 5.43 -13.27
N GLN A 176 -18.74 6.39 -12.48
CA GLN A 176 -17.59 6.22 -11.61
C GLN A 176 -17.81 5.17 -10.50
N TRP A 177 -18.99 5.17 -9.88
CA TRP A 177 -19.32 4.22 -8.82
C TRP A 177 -19.43 2.77 -9.35
N ILE A 178 -19.98 2.58 -10.56
CA ILE A 178 -20.02 1.25 -11.20
C ILE A 178 -18.61 0.78 -11.53
N ALA A 179 -17.75 1.66 -12.03
CA ALA A 179 -16.35 1.32 -12.28
C ALA A 179 -15.65 0.87 -10.97
N GLY A 180 -15.92 1.54 -9.86
CA GLY A 180 -15.41 1.16 -8.54
C GLY A 180 -15.88 -0.22 -8.09
N ILE A 181 -17.17 -0.54 -8.24
CA ILE A 181 -17.72 -1.86 -7.91
C ILE A 181 -17.10 -2.95 -8.80
N VAL A 182 -17.01 -2.72 -10.10
CA VAL A 182 -16.40 -3.69 -11.03
C VAL A 182 -14.95 -3.97 -10.66
N VAL A 183 -14.17 -2.93 -10.32
CA VAL A 183 -12.78 -3.11 -9.86
C VAL A 183 -12.74 -3.88 -8.54
N ALA A 184 -13.60 -3.58 -7.59
CA ALA A 184 -13.67 -4.31 -6.33
C ALA A 184 -13.96 -5.80 -6.55
N LEU A 185 -14.88 -6.13 -7.45
CA LEU A 185 -15.20 -7.51 -7.82
C LEU A 185 -14.05 -8.21 -8.56
N ILE A 186 -13.35 -7.53 -9.48
CA ILE A 186 -12.16 -8.06 -10.16
C ILE A 186 -11.08 -8.42 -9.14
N PHE A 187 -10.83 -7.54 -8.15
CA PHE A 187 -9.84 -7.82 -7.11
C PHE A 187 -10.29 -8.93 -6.15
N ALA A 188 -11.57 -9.01 -5.83
CA ALA A 188 -12.12 -10.12 -5.05
C ALA A 188 -11.98 -11.47 -5.79
N ALA A 189 -12.14 -11.48 -7.13
CA ALA A 189 -12.00 -12.68 -7.93
C ALA A 189 -10.60 -13.32 -7.86
N ASN A 190 -9.55 -12.56 -7.55
CA ASN A 190 -8.21 -13.12 -7.31
C ASN A 190 -8.15 -14.03 -6.05
N TYR A 191 -9.18 -14.01 -5.22
CA TYR A 191 -9.29 -14.81 -3.99
C TYR A 191 -10.25 -15.99 -4.14
N LEU A 192 -10.69 -16.35 -5.36
CA LEU A 192 -11.59 -17.48 -5.61
C LEU A 192 -11.01 -18.83 -5.15
N GLY A 193 -9.69 -18.95 -5.02
CA GLY A 193 -9.03 -20.14 -4.47
C GLY A 193 -8.77 -20.11 -2.97
N VAL A 194 -9.24 -19.08 -2.24
CA VAL A 194 -8.96 -18.90 -0.80
C VAL A 194 -10.22 -19.16 0.02
N PRO A 195 -10.40 -20.34 0.58
CA PRO A 195 -11.56 -20.65 1.42
C PRO A 195 -11.49 -19.93 2.79
N PRO A 196 -12.63 -19.71 3.48
CA PRO A 196 -13.98 -19.93 2.98
C PRO A 196 -14.47 -18.77 2.08
N LEU A 197 -14.91 -19.09 0.87
CA LEU A 197 -15.24 -18.09 -0.17
C LEU A 197 -16.34 -17.10 0.23
N HIS A 198 -17.35 -17.58 0.97
CA HIS A 198 -18.49 -16.77 1.43
C HIS A 198 -18.10 -15.68 2.45
N VAL A 199 -16.92 -15.78 3.07
CA VAL A 199 -16.33 -14.74 3.94
C VAL A 199 -15.30 -13.93 3.17
N THR A 200 -14.39 -14.63 2.49
CA THR A 200 -13.23 -13.99 1.80
C THR A 200 -13.68 -13.03 0.71
N LEU A 201 -14.59 -13.43 -0.17
CA LEU A 201 -15.00 -12.60 -1.30
C LEU A 201 -15.71 -11.30 -0.87
N PRO A 202 -16.72 -11.31 0.03
CA PRO A 202 -17.36 -10.07 0.47
C PRO A 202 -16.38 -9.14 1.20
N VAL A 203 -15.49 -9.69 2.04
CA VAL A 203 -14.51 -8.90 2.80
C VAL A 203 -13.52 -8.23 1.87
N VAL A 204 -12.97 -8.97 0.89
CA VAL A 204 -12.03 -8.39 -0.08
C VAL A 204 -12.73 -7.37 -0.97
N ALA A 205 -13.96 -7.64 -1.42
CA ALA A 205 -14.74 -6.70 -2.21
C ALA A 205 -15.03 -5.41 -1.44
N ALA A 206 -15.44 -5.51 -0.16
CA ALA A 206 -15.71 -4.37 0.69
C ALA A 206 -14.43 -3.54 0.98
N THR A 207 -13.33 -4.22 1.34
CA THR A 207 -12.03 -3.57 1.56
C THR A 207 -11.55 -2.86 0.30
N THR A 208 -11.59 -3.53 -0.86
CA THR A 208 -11.18 -2.94 -2.13
C THR A 208 -12.09 -1.79 -2.54
N GLY A 209 -13.41 -1.94 -2.38
CA GLY A 209 -14.37 -0.87 -2.65
C GLY A 209 -14.11 0.37 -1.81
N PHE A 210 -13.80 0.19 -0.52
CA PHE A 210 -13.43 1.29 0.37
C PHE A 210 -12.11 1.95 -0.04
N LEU A 211 -11.09 1.18 -0.43
CA LEU A 211 -9.83 1.72 -0.94
C LEU A 211 -10.02 2.46 -2.27
N VAL A 212 -10.89 1.99 -3.15
CA VAL A 212 -11.29 2.73 -4.37
C VAL A 212 -11.94 4.06 -4.01
N PHE A 213 -12.85 4.07 -3.03
CA PHE A 213 -13.46 5.31 -2.53
C PHE A 213 -12.41 6.28 -1.99
N ILE A 214 -11.47 5.83 -1.17
CA ILE A 214 -10.36 6.64 -0.65
C ILE A 214 -9.49 7.18 -1.80
N ALA A 215 -9.14 6.35 -2.79
CA ALA A 215 -8.35 6.76 -3.95
C ALA A 215 -9.05 7.89 -4.75
N ILE A 216 -10.35 7.75 -5.00
CA ILE A 216 -11.13 8.73 -5.77
C ILE A 216 -11.33 10.03 -4.99
N ARG A 217 -11.59 9.94 -3.68
CA ARG A 217 -11.99 11.11 -2.86
C ARG A 217 -10.79 11.89 -2.32
N PHE A 218 -9.72 11.21 -1.92
CA PHE A 218 -8.56 11.79 -1.25
C PHE A 218 -7.27 11.66 -2.07
N GLY A 219 -7.17 10.69 -2.95
CA GLY A 219 -6.04 10.54 -3.86
C GLY A 219 -5.23 9.27 -3.67
N LEU A 220 -4.22 9.13 -4.53
CA LEU A 220 -3.35 7.95 -4.61
C LEU A 220 -2.56 7.74 -3.31
N LEU A 221 -2.03 8.84 -2.73
CA LEU A 221 -1.25 8.77 -1.49
C LEU A 221 -2.08 8.24 -0.32
N ALA A 222 -3.30 8.77 -0.14
CA ALA A 222 -4.18 8.32 0.93
C ALA A 222 -4.55 6.83 0.78
N ALA A 223 -4.83 6.36 -0.44
CA ALA A 223 -5.12 4.95 -0.69
C ALA A 223 -3.90 4.05 -0.44
N LEU A 224 -2.69 4.49 -0.83
CA LEU A 224 -1.44 3.75 -0.56
C LEU A 224 -1.21 3.61 0.94
N VAL A 225 -1.32 4.69 1.69
CA VAL A 225 -1.13 4.69 3.15
C VAL A 225 -2.20 3.83 3.82
N ALA A 226 -3.47 3.94 3.38
CA ALA A 226 -4.56 3.11 3.91
C ALA A 226 -4.29 1.62 3.72
N HIS A 227 -3.91 1.21 2.51
CA HIS A 227 -3.60 -0.18 2.24
C HIS A 227 -2.37 -0.67 3.02
N THR A 228 -1.31 0.16 3.12
CA THR A 228 -0.10 -0.19 3.89
C THR A 228 -0.42 -0.37 5.37
N CYS A 229 -1.16 0.55 5.98
CA CYS A 229 -1.55 0.47 7.39
C CYS A 229 -2.45 -0.74 7.67
N ASP A 230 -3.43 -1.03 6.81
CA ASP A 230 -4.24 -2.25 6.89
C ASP A 230 -3.35 -3.51 6.84
N ARG A 231 -2.40 -3.56 5.88
CA ARG A 231 -1.46 -4.70 5.77
C ARG A 231 -0.58 -4.86 6.99
N TRP A 232 -0.08 -3.77 7.58
CA TRP A 232 0.71 -3.84 8.81
C TRP A 232 -0.09 -4.40 9.98
N LEU A 233 -1.34 -3.93 10.17
CA LEU A 233 -2.21 -4.40 11.24
C LEU A 233 -2.67 -5.85 11.04
N GLU A 234 -2.84 -6.29 9.78
CA GLU A 234 -3.21 -7.67 9.44
C GLU A 234 -2.05 -8.66 9.59
N SER A 235 -0.80 -8.20 9.42
CA SER A 235 0.36 -9.09 9.35
C SER A 235 0.75 -9.71 10.69
N PHE A 236 0.39 -9.08 11.81
CA PHE A 236 0.81 -9.51 13.14
C PHE A 236 -0.37 -9.83 14.06
N VAL A 237 -0.09 -10.68 15.04
CA VAL A 237 -1.06 -10.94 16.11
C VAL A 237 -1.10 -9.75 17.05
N MET A 238 -2.29 -9.18 17.25
CA MET A 238 -2.51 -8.11 18.21
C MET A 238 -2.90 -8.71 19.56
N THR A 239 -2.17 -8.38 20.61
CA THR A 239 -2.48 -8.76 21.99
C THR A 239 -2.32 -7.57 22.91
N PRO A 240 -3.18 -7.39 23.91
CA PRO A 240 -3.00 -6.39 24.96
C PRO A 240 -2.03 -6.84 26.04
N ASP A 241 -1.60 -8.10 26.05
CA ASP A 241 -0.71 -8.67 27.08
C ASP A 241 0.76 -8.35 26.75
N PRO A 242 1.44 -7.45 27.51
CA PRO A 242 2.82 -7.11 27.27
C PRO A 242 3.81 -8.26 27.59
N SER A 243 3.38 -9.28 28.33
CA SER A 243 4.20 -10.42 28.67
C SER A 243 4.26 -11.46 27.54
N ALA A 244 3.37 -11.36 26.54
CA ALA A 244 3.38 -12.21 25.38
C ALA A 244 4.64 -11.96 24.54
N TRP A 245 5.40 -13.01 24.27
CA TRP A 245 6.68 -12.94 23.54
C TRP A 245 6.56 -12.34 22.11
N TYR A 246 5.38 -12.33 21.52
CA TYR A 246 5.08 -11.71 20.22
C TYR A 246 4.44 -10.33 20.31
N PHE A 247 4.23 -9.76 21.53
CA PHE A 247 3.62 -8.46 21.75
C PHE A 247 4.29 -7.33 20.95
N TYR A 248 5.63 -7.33 20.90
CA TYR A 248 6.41 -6.27 20.28
C TYR A 248 6.12 -6.09 18.78
N GLN A 249 5.77 -7.16 18.05
CA GLN A 249 5.48 -7.10 16.61
C GLN A 249 4.20 -6.30 16.34
N GLY A 250 3.12 -6.63 17.07
CA GLY A 250 1.87 -5.87 16.99
C GLY A 250 2.05 -4.42 17.45
N ALA A 251 2.80 -4.22 18.55
CA ALA A 251 3.09 -2.90 19.08
C ALA A 251 3.85 -2.00 18.09
N ILE A 252 4.86 -2.56 17.37
CA ILE A 252 5.58 -1.84 16.31
C ILE A 252 4.62 -1.45 15.17
N ALA A 253 3.77 -2.37 14.70
CA ALA A 253 2.81 -2.08 13.64
C ALA A 253 1.86 -0.94 14.03
N VAL A 254 1.28 -1.00 15.23
CA VAL A 254 0.42 0.07 15.78
C VAL A 254 1.21 1.36 15.92
N GLY A 255 2.42 1.31 16.46
CA GLY A 255 3.29 2.47 16.63
C GLY A 255 3.60 3.19 15.31
N LEU A 256 3.86 2.43 14.24
CA LEU A 256 4.08 2.99 12.89
C LEU A 256 2.83 3.68 12.34
N VAL A 257 1.65 3.05 12.49
CA VAL A 257 0.37 3.66 12.06
C VAL A 257 0.12 4.96 12.82
N LEU A 258 0.33 4.97 14.15
CA LEU A 258 0.19 6.17 14.97
C LEU A 258 1.22 7.25 14.62
N ALA A 259 2.46 6.87 14.31
CA ALA A 259 3.50 7.80 13.89
C ALA A 259 3.14 8.48 12.56
N ILE A 260 2.62 7.74 11.57
CA ILE A 260 2.14 8.31 10.31
C ILE A 260 0.96 9.25 10.55
N ALA A 261 -0.02 8.84 11.37
CA ALA A 261 -1.18 9.67 11.70
C ALA A 261 -0.76 10.97 12.42
N PHE A 262 0.15 10.87 13.38
CA PHE A 262 0.67 12.02 14.14
C PHE A 262 1.45 12.98 13.24
N TRP A 263 2.34 12.45 12.38
CA TRP A 263 3.06 13.27 11.41
C TRP A 263 2.10 13.98 10.46
N GLY A 264 1.11 13.24 9.93
CA GLY A 264 0.07 13.78 9.06
C GLY A 264 -0.72 14.91 9.72
N LEU A 265 -1.10 14.72 11.00
CA LEU A 265 -1.82 15.73 11.79
C LEU A 265 -0.98 17.00 11.96
N ARG A 266 0.26 16.87 12.41
CA ARG A 266 1.18 18.00 12.61
C ARG A 266 1.42 18.79 11.32
N THR A 267 1.70 18.07 10.24
CA THR A 267 1.97 18.68 8.93
C THR A 267 0.73 19.41 8.38
N ASN A 268 -0.47 18.85 8.58
CA ASN A 268 -1.71 19.50 8.17
C ASN A 268 -2.03 20.76 8.98
N GLN A 269 -1.76 20.76 10.30
CA GLN A 269 -1.99 21.91 11.17
C GLN A 269 -1.03 23.08 10.89
N ALA A 270 0.26 22.80 10.72
CA ALA A 270 1.25 23.82 10.37
C ALA A 270 0.89 24.64 9.12
N GLY A 271 0.24 24.01 8.13
CA GLY A 271 -0.24 24.72 6.94
C GLY A 271 -1.45 25.63 7.18
N ARG A 272 -2.27 25.35 8.19
CA ARG A 272 -3.42 26.21 8.56
C ARG A 272 -2.97 27.48 9.30
N GLU A 273 -1.98 27.38 10.15
CA GLU A 273 -1.43 28.53 10.88
C GLU A 273 -0.78 29.55 9.94
N VAL A 274 -0.06 29.08 8.90
CA VAL A 274 0.53 29.97 7.87
C VAL A 274 -0.56 30.67 7.04
N SER A 275 -1.68 30.03 6.78
CA SER A 275 -2.78 30.64 6.02
C SER A 275 -3.62 31.62 6.82
N SER A 276 -3.72 31.46 8.14
CA SER A 276 -4.45 32.36 9.04
C SER A 276 -3.63 33.59 9.49
N GLY A 277 -2.31 33.45 9.57
CA GLY A 277 -1.41 34.55 9.93
C GLY A 277 -1.11 35.55 8.79
N GLY A 278 -1.52 35.26 7.56
CA GLY A 278 -1.34 36.15 6.40
C GLY A 278 -2.49 37.11 6.12
N LEU A 279 -3.53 37.14 6.98
CA LEU A 279 -4.72 38.02 6.85
C LEU A 279 -4.79 39.07 7.97
N GLY A 280 -3.68 39.31 8.70
CA GLY A 280 -3.57 40.35 9.72
C GLY A 280 -2.80 41.58 9.24
#